data_b2ca68a34b24b6e782e5010166e6fbad
#
_entry.id   b2ca68a34b24b6e782e5010166e6fbad
#
_cell.length_a   1.000
_cell.length_b   1.000
_cell.length_c   1.000
_cell.angle_alpha   90.00
_cell.angle_beta   90.00
_cell.angle_gamma   90.00
#
_symmetry.space_group_name_H-M   'P 1'
#
loop_
_entity.id
_entity.type
_entity.pdbx_description
1 polymer ?
#
loop_
_entity_poly.entity_id
_entity_poly.type
_entity_poly.pdbx_seq_one_letter_code
_entity_poly.pdbx_strand_id
1 'polypeptide(L)'
;MKGLPLMPTSPQKARSLLKMGKAQVDSYQPFTIKLCIATGESKQNLILGVDAGYAHVGFSVVGPTKEVFSGEIKLLQGQVERNNQRRMYRRQRRSRLRYRKPRFFKQNKPEGWFAPSIIHKFNSHVKFIHRLQSIMSITKTIIEVAAFDIQKIKANGDIKGKEYQDGDQLGFWNLREYVFHRDNHRCQHPDCKNKFKNPILQIHHIGFWKKDRTDRPGNLITLCTKCHTPSNHKKKGSLFGWKPKVKSFKPATFMSMVRWKLVNDLGCNHTYGHITKNNRIELKLPKTHFNDAFCIANGKHQKRTNPLFLRQKRKNNRCLEKFYDAKVFDTRTDMVVSGSDLNNGRRTRNKNLNSEDLRKYRGFKKSHGRRQIRKQRYSIRPHDIVELNGSIYKAVGVQNKGAYLKMTDGVTAVVKNIKYIRTIFHQKTLMSA
;
A
#
# COMPACT_ATOMS: atom_id res chain seq x y z
N MET A 1 29.63 -1.56 22.35
CA MET A 1 28.88 -2.35 21.99
C MET A 1 27.45 -2.30 22.47
N LYS A 2 26.95 -1.11 22.69
CA LYS A 2 25.57 -0.84 23.15
C LYS A 2 24.47 -1.11 22.09
N GLY A 3 24.82 -1.56 20.88
CA GLY A 3 23.87 -1.78 19.78
C GLY A 3 23.21 -0.53 19.22
N LEU A 4 23.69 0.66 19.56
CA LEU A 4 23.15 1.93 19.11
C LEU A 4 23.65 2.29 17.69
N PRO A 5 22.82 2.92 16.86
CA PRO A 5 23.23 3.36 15.53
C PRO A 5 24.28 4.48 15.63
N LEU A 6 25.28 4.39 14.80
CA LEU A 6 26.32 5.40 14.62
C LEU A 6 26.11 6.19 13.31
N MET A 7 27.02 7.11 13.04
CA MET A 7 26.98 7.89 11.81
C MET A 7 27.25 7.01 10.56
N PRO A 8 26.62 7.30 9.43
CA PRO A 8 26.95 6.66 8.16
C PRO A 8 28.43 6.87 7.83
N THR A 9 29.04 5.84 7.26
CA THR A 9 30.46 5.86 6.88
C THR A 9 30.65 5.68 5.39
N SER A 10 31.86 5.97 4.87
CA SER A 10 32.18 5.76 3.47
C SER A 10 32.33 4.27 3.15
N PRO A 11 32.07 3.84 1.89
CA PRO A 11 32.28 2.46 1.48
C PRO A 11 33.74 1.99 1.66
N GLN A 12 34.70 2.89 1.48
CA GLN A 12 36.11 2.62 1.67
C GLN A 12 36.43 2.27 3.13
N LYS A 13 35.98 3.12 4.07
CA LYS A 13 36.17 2.88 5.52
C LYS A 13 35.45 1.61 5.97
N ALA A 14 34.24 1.34 5.44
CA ALA A 14 33.51 0.11 5.75
C ALA A 14 34.29 -1.15 5.31
N ARG A 15 34.86 -1.14 4.09
CA ARG A 15 35.71 -2.24 3.59
C ARG A 15 36.96 -2.44 4.44
N SER A 16 37.64 -1.36 4.82
CA SER A 16 38.81 -1.42 5.70
C SER A 16 38.49 -2.04 7.06
N LEU A 17 37.38 -1.61 7.69
CA LEU A 17 36.95 -2.15 8.98
C LEU A 17 36.58 -3.63 8.92
N LEU A 18 35.94 -4.06 7.82
CA LEU A 18 35.63 -5.49 7.58
C LEU A 18 36.90 -6.30 7.36
N LYS A 19 37.86 -5.79 6.55
CA LYS A 19 39.14 -6.46 6.30
C LYS A 19 39.97 -6.62 7.57
N MET A 20 39.95 -5.62 8.46
CA MET A 20 40.66 -5.67 9.75
C MET A 20 39.95 -6.52 10.81
N GLY A 21 38.78 -7.14 10.52
CA GLY A 21 37.99 -7.85 11.51
C GLY A 21 37.33 -6.97 12.58
N LYS A 22 37.43 -5.64 12.45
CA LYS A 22 36.88 -4.65 13.41
C LYS A 22 35.36 -4.44 13.22
N ALA A 23 34.76 -5.01 12.20
CA ALA A 23 33.33 -4.96 11.93
C ALA A 23 32.82 -6.25 11.29
N GLN A 24 31.52 -6.49 11.41
CA GLN A 24 30.79 -7.57 10.74
C GLN A 24 29.63 -7.01 9.95
N VAL A 25 29.21 -7.70 8.88
CA VAL A 25 28.04 -7.30 8.10
C VAL A 25 26.77 -7.59 8.89
N ASP A 26 25.98 -6.57 9.18
CA ASP A 26 24.68 -6.70 9.83
C ASP A 26 23.54 -6.78 8.82
N SER A 27 23.58 -5.94 7.78
CA SER A 27 22.51 -5.88 6.78
C SER A 27 23.05 -5.45 5.42
N TYR A 28 22.46 -6.00 4.33
CA TYR A 28 22.85 -5.64 2.96
C TYR A 28 21.97 -4.55 2.33
N GLN A 29 20.80 -4.26 2.90
CA GLN A 29 19.91 -3.23 2.34
C GLN A 29 19.14 -2.49 3.47
N PRO A 30 19.55 -1.25 3.76
CA PRO A 30 20.79 -0.63 3.30
C PRO A 30 21.99 -1.42 3.83
N PHE A 31 23.14 -1.31 3.14
CA PHE A 31 24.36 -1.96 3.61
C PHE A 31 24.76 -1.39 4.96
N THR A 32 24.83 -2.22 5.96
CA THR A 32 25.07 -1.84 7.36
C THR A 32 26.10 -2.78 7.96
N ILE A 33 27.10 -2.24 8.61
CA ILE A 33 28.09 -2.99 9.37
C ILE A 33 27.90 -2.75 10.86
N LYS A 34 28.14 -3.77 11.65
CA LYS A 34 28.17 -3.70 13.11
C LYS A 34 29.63 -3.71 13.56
N LEU A 35 30.02 -2.69 14.33
CA LEU A 35 31.35 -2.62 14.87
C LEU A 35 31.54 -3.61 16.01
N CYS A 36 32.69 -4.29 16.04
CA CYS A 36 33.13 -5.23 17.09
C CYS A 36 34.07 -4.57 18.07
N ILE A 37 34.38 -3.28 17.88
CA ILE A 37 35.27 -2.47 18.71
C ILE A 37 34.53 -1.36 19.42
N ALA A 38 35.03 -0.90 20.53
CA ALA A 38 34.53 0.32 21.18
C ALA A 38 34.89 1.55 20.34
N THR A 39 33.95 2.49 20.21
CA THR A 39 34.13 3.74 19.46
C THR A 39 33.54 4.90 20.28
N GLY A 40 33.97 6.11 19.95
CA GLY A 40 33.33 7.32 20.46
C GLY A 40 31.86 7.44 20.04
N GLU A 41 31.08 8.15 20.83
CA GLU A 41 29.63 8.34 20.63
C GLU A 41 29.26 9.67 19.95
N SER A 42 30.25 10.40 19.40
CA SER A 42 30.00 11.65 18.68
C SER A 42 29.11 11.43 17.48
N LYS A 43 27.97 12.14 17.41
CA LYS A 43 26.95 12.03 16.38
C LYS A 43 26.60 13.40 15.85
N GLN A 44 26.40 13.47 14.54
CA GLN A 44 25.80 14.66 13.92
C GLN A 44 24.28 14.61 14.06
N ASN A 45 23.65 15.76 14.07
CA ASN A 45 22.19 15.84 14.07
C ASN A 45 21.65 15.39 12.71
N LEU A 46 20.93 14.28 12.71
CA LEU A 46 20.23 13.77 11.53
C LEU A 46 18.72 13.95 11.70
N ILE A 47 18.10 14.64 10.75
CA ILE A 47 16.67 14.87 10.74
C ILE A 47 16.05 13.96 9.68
N LEU A 48 15.08 13.15 10.09
CA LEU A 48 14.27 12.33 9.18
C LEU A 48 12.98 13.06 8.85
N GLY A 49 12.79 13.41 7.58
CA GLY A 49 11.52 13.87 7.03
C GLY A 49 10.75 12.71 6.38
N VAL A 50 9.46 12.65 6.64
CA VAL A 50 8.58 11.60 6.11
C VAL A 50 7.32 12.22 5.49
N ASP A 51 7.18 12.07 4.18
CA ASP A 51 5.91 12.28 3.50
C ASP A 51 5.09 10.98 3.54
N ALA A 52 4.21 10.88 4.53
CA ALA A 52 3.43 9.69 4.81
C ALA A 52 2.21 9.60 3.91
N GLY A 53 2.34 9.06 2.70
CA GLY A 53 1.25 8.91 1.75
C GLY A 53 0.50 7.57 1.85
N TYR A 54 -0.69 7.51 1.24
CA TYR A 54 -1.53 6.30 1.21
C TYR A 54 -0.95 5.16 0.36
N ALA A 55 -0.32 5.49 -0.75
CA ALA A 55 0.25 4.53 -1.70
C ALA A 55 1.77 4.56 -1.75
N HIS A 56 2.36 5.70 -1.45
CA HIS A 56 3.77 5.99 -1.48
C HIS A 56 4.20 6.64 -0.18
N VAL A 57 5.43 6.42 0.24
CA VAL A 57 6.05 7.06 1.40
C VAL A 57 7.36 7.64 0.93
N GLY A 58 7.45 8.97 0.94
CA GLY A 58 8.72 9.65 0.75
C GLY A 58 9.51 9.71 2.05
N PHE A 59 10.81 9.60 1.96
CA PHE A 59 11.69 9.74 3.11
C PHE A 59 13.00 10.43 2.72
N SER A 60 13.50 11.24 3.62
CA SER A 60 14.80 11.89 3.49
C SER A 60 15.45 12.04 4.87
N VAL A 61 16.71 11.67 4.99
CA VAL A 61 17.54 11.86 6.19
C VAL A 61 18.57 12.91 5.88
N VAL A 62 18.41 14.06 6.51
CA VAL A 62 19.22 15.24 6.23
C VAL A 62 20.16 15.50 7.41
N GLY A 63 21.44 15.63 7.11
CA GLY A 63 22.47 16.06 8.05
C GLY A 63 22.83 17.54 7.86
N PRO A 64 23.79 18.07 8.59
CA PRO A 64 24.16 19.48 8.49
C PRO A 64 24.64 19.91 7.10
N THR A 65 25.43 19.08 6.43
CA THR A 65 26.08 19.42 5.15
C THR A 65 25.53 18.64 3.96
N LYS A 66 24.92 17.48 4.19
CA LYS A 66 24.44 16.61 3.11
C LYS A 66 23.20 15.83 3.50
N GLU A 67 22.40 15.50 2.50
CA GLU A 67 21.39 14.45 2.58
C GLU A 67 22.09 13.09 2.61
N VAL A 68 21.84 12.32 3.65
CA VAL A 68 22.53 11.03 3.87
C VAL A 68 21.81 9.88 3.18
N PHE A 69 20.49 9.92 3.20
CA PHE A 69 19.65 8.85 2.65
C PHE A 69 18.31 9.41 2.22
N SER A 70 17.89 9.07 1.02
CA SER A 70 16.64 9.58 0.44
C SER A 70 15.96 8.54 -0.43
N GLY A 71 14.66 8.66 -0.60
CA GLY A 71 13.93 7.80 -1.53
C GLY A 71 12.44 7.76 -1.33
N GLU A 72 11.84 6.79 -1.99
CA GLU A 72 10.41 6.56 -2.01
C GLU A 72 10.09 5.09 -1.86
N ILE A 73 9.06 4.77 -1.08
CA ILE A 73 8.54 3.41 -0.93
C ILE A 73 7.15 3.33 -1.52
N LYS A 74 6.97 2.47 -2.51
CA LYS A 74 5.65 2.07 -2.98
C LYS A 74 5.09 1.00 -2.06
N LEU A 75 4.02 1.34 -1.34
CA LEU A 75 3.35 0.44 -0.40
C LEU A 75 2.60 -0.68 -1.12
N LEU A 76 2.22 -1.72 -0.35
CA LEU A 76 1.54 -2.89 -0.88
C LEU A 76 0.16 -2.51 -1.47
N GLN A 77 -0.01 -2.78 -2.75
CA GLN A 77 -1.25 -2.57 -3.52
C GLN A 77 -2.00 -3.89 -3.75
N GLY A 78 -3.22 -3.83 -4.34
CA GLY A 78 -4.01 -5.01 -4.69
C GLY A 78 -4.59 -5.75 -3.47
N GLN A 79 -4.86 -5.05 -2.36
CA GLN A 79 -5.40 -5.67 -1.16
C GLN A 79 -6.85 -6.13 -1.33
N VAL A 80 -7.63 -5.42 -2.14
CA VAL A 80 -9.04 -5.75 -2.40
C VAL A 80 -9.11 -7.06 -3.17
N GLU A 81 -8.35 -7.20 -4.25
CA GLU A 81 -8.30 -8.40 -5.10
C GLU A 81 -7.87 -9.62 -4.27
N ARG A 82 -6.83 -9.46 -3.45
CA ARG A 82 -6.37 -10.53 -2.54
C ARG A 82 -7.43 -10.94 -1.52
N ASN A 83 -8.20 -10.00 -0.99
CA ASN A 83 -9.27 -10.28 -0.06
C ASN A 83 -10.44 -11.01 -0.76
N ASN A 84 -10.76 -10.62 -1.99
CA ASN A 84 -11.76 -11.29 -2.81
C ASN A 84 -11.34 -12.74 -3.13
N GLN A 85 -10.08 -12.96 -3.53
CA GLN A 85 -9.54 -14.30 -3.72
C GLN A 85 -9.63 -15.16 -2.45
N ARG A 86 -9.23 -14.58 -1.30
CA ARG A 86 -9.36 -15.28 0.01
C ARG A 86 -10.81 -15.62 0.35
N ARG A 87 -11.76 -14.73 0.00
CA ARG A 87 -13.20 -14.96 0.18
C ARG A 87 -13.67 -16.10 -0.71
N MET A 88 -13.26 -16.13 -1.98
CA MET A 88 -13.56 -17.19 -2.93
C MET A 88 -13.05 -18.55 -2.44
N TYR A 89 -11.77 -18.66 -2.05
CA TYR A 89 -11.21 -19.91 -1.53
C TYR A 89 -11.84 -20.36 -0.21
N ARG A 90 -12.26 -19.43 0.65
CA ARG A 90 -13.02 -19.78 1.86
C ARG A 90 -14.40 -20.33 1.53
N ARG A 91 -15.10 -19.74 0.54
CA ARG A 91 -16.40 -20.23 0.07
C ARG A 91 -16.27 -21.64 -0.53
N GLN A 92 -15.28 -21.88 -1.38
CA GLN A 92 -15.03 -23.21 -1.95
C GLN A 92 -14.76 -24.29 -0.87
N ARG A 93 -13.98 -23.96 0.13
CA ARG A 93 -13.73 -24.89 1.26
C ARG A 93 -15.00 -25.17 2.06
N ARG A 94 -15.81 -24.16 2.33
CA ARG A 94 -17.07 -24.30 3.06
C ARG A 94 -18.11 -25.08 2.28
N SER A 95 -18.15 -24.98 0.96
CA SER A 95 -19.10 -25.68 0.13
C SER A 95 -18.93 -27.19 0.12
N ARG A 96 -17.79 -27.71 0.60
CA ARG A 96 -17.52 -29.13 0.75
C ARG A 96 -18.05 -29.72 2.06
N LEU A 97 -18.43 -28.86 3.01
CA LEU A 97 -18.97 -29.28 4.30
C LEU A 97 -20.49 -29.27 4.24
N ARG A 98 -21.10 -30.35 4.74
CA ARG A 98 -22.56 -30.53 4.73
C ARG A 98 -23.30 -29.42 5.46
N TYR A 99 -22.77 -28.99 6.60
CA TYR A 99 -23.32 -27.89 7.41
C TYR A 99 -22.20 -27.08 8.10
N ARG A 100 -22.37 -25.78 8.14
CA ARG A 100 -21.62 -24.86 9.02
C ARG A 100 -22.55 -23.81 9.57
N LYS A 101 -22.49 -23.64 10.88
CA LYS A 101 -23.22 -22.56 11.57
C LYS A 101 -22.88 -21.21 10.91
N PRO A 102 -23.88 -20.42 10.51
CA PRO A 102 -23.61 -19.07 9.99
C PRO A 102 -22.91 -18.24 11.07
N ARG A 103 -21.89 -17.50 10.66
CA ARG A 103 -21.23 -16.55 11.54
C ARG A 103 -21.81 -15.17 11.23
N PHE A 104 -22.70 -14.70 12.05
CA PHE A 104 -23.16 -13.32 12.03
C PHE A 104 -22.20 -12.48 12.86
N PHE A 105 -21.43 -11.65 12.20
CA PHE A 105 -20.56 -10.71 12.89
C PHE A 105 -21.30 -9.39 13.09
N LYS A 106 -22.19 -9.35 14.06
CA LYS A 106 -22.58 -8.09 14.70
C LYS A 106 -21.50 -7.79 15.76
N GLN A 107 -20.31 -7.42 15.31
CA GLN A 107 -19.28 -6.95 16.24
C GLN A 107 -19.40 -5.44 16.33
N ASN A 108 -19.72 -4.95 17.52
CA ASN A 108 -19.49 -3.56 17.83
C ASN A 108 -17.99 -3.28 17.65
N LYS A 109 -17.69 -2.31 16.85
CA LYS A 109 -16.30 -1.91 16.64
C LYS A 109 -15.84 -1.16 17.90
N PRO A 110 -14.72 -1.56 18.52
CA PRO A 110 -14.21 -0.86 19.69
C PRO A 110 -13.85 0.58 19.30
N GLU A 111 -13.80 1.44 20.30
CA GLU A 111 -13.30 2.81 20.12
C GLU A 111 -11.89 2.77 19.49
N GLY A 112 -11.59 3.71 18.61
CA GLY A 112 -10.30 3.74 17.89
C GLY A 112 -10.10 2.65 16.83
N TRP A 113 -11.15 1.90 16.46
CA TRP A 113 -11.03 0.84 15.46
C TRP A 113 -10.70 1.40 14.06
N PHE A 114 -9.69 0.81 13.44
CA PHE A 114 -9.37 1.02 12.04
C PHE A 114 -9.57 -0.24 11.20
N ALA A 115 -9.92 -0.06 9.93
CA ALA A 115 -9.98 -1.17 8.99
C ALA A 115 -8.60 -1.89 8.91
N PRO A 116 -8.55 -3.23 8.86
CA PRO A 116 -7.29 -3.97 8.83
C PRO A 116 -6.33 -3.56 7.71
N SER A 117 -6.86 -3.04 6.59
CA SER A 117 -6.03 -2.51 5.49
C SER A 117 -5.34 -1.20 5.86
N ILE A 118 -5.99 -0.36 6.65
CA ILE A 118 -5.42 0.90 7.17
C ILE A 118 -4.37 0.59 8.24
N ILE A 119 -4.67 -0.31 9.19
CA ILE A 119 -3.70 -0.76 10.19
C ILE A 119 -2.45 -1.34 9.52
N HIS A 120 -2.62 -2.13 8.46
CA HIS A 120 -1.47 -2.66 7.73
C HIS A 120 -0.60 -1.55 7.14
N LYS A 121 -1.20 -0.51 6.55
CA LYS A 121 -0.45 0.65 6.02
C LYS A 121 0.24 1.42 7.15
N PHE A 122 -0.50 1.74 8.21
CA PHE A 122 0.04 2.36 9.40
C PHE A 122 1.27 1.62 9.94
N ASN A 123 1.15 0.32 10.20
CA ASN A 123 2.26 -0.52 10.65
C ASN A 123 3.43 -0.58 9.65
N SER A 124 3.16 -0.39 8.36
CA SER A 124 4.23 -0.33 7.35
C SER A 124 5.07 0.94 7.48
N HIS A 125 4.43 2.09 7.78
CA HIS A 125 5.13 3.35 8.06
C HIS A 125 5.94 3.24 9.35
N VAL A 126 5.31 2.81 10.45
CA VAL A 126 5.97 2.67 11.75
C VAL A 126 7.20 1.76 11.66
N LYS A 127 7.06 0.58 11.06
CA LYS A 127 8.17 -0.36 10.90
C LYS A 127 9.30 0.20 10.04
N PHE A 128 8.97 0.98 9.03
CA PHE A 128 9.99 1.60 8.20
C PHE A 128 10.75 2.71 8.96
N ILE A 129 10.04 3.58 9.66
CA ILE A 129 10.64 4.64 10.48
C ILE A 129 11.54 4.03 11.55
N HIS A 130 11.05 3.05 12.31
CA HIS A 130 11.89 2.35 13.30
C HIS A 130 13.10 1.66 12.67
N ARG A 131 12.95 1.11 11.44
CA ARG A 131 14.10 0.52 10.74
C ARG A 131 15.16 1.58 10.43
N LEU A 132 14.78 2.78 9.98
CA LEU A 132 15.72 3.86 9.76
C LEU A 132 16.39 4.32 11.06
N GLN A 133 15.59 4.49 12.12
CA GLN A 133 16.10 4.86 13.46
C GLN A 133 17.07 3.80 14.05
N SER A 134 16.87 2.51 13.70
CA SER A 134 17.75 1.44 14.19
C SER A 134 19.11 1.35 13.48
N ILE A 135 19.26 1.99 12.31
CA ILE A 135 20.49 1.93 11.51
C ILE A 135 21.20 3.27 11.35
N MET A 136 20.53 4.36 11.69
CA MET A 136 21.08 5.72 11.63
C MET A 136 20.77 6.48 12.91
N SER A 137 21.70 7.31 13.34
CA SER A 137 21.58 8.14 14.55
C SER A 137 20.63 9.32 14.35
N ILE A 138 19.36 9.04 14.03
CA ILE A 138 18.32 10.05 13.81
C ILE A 138 17.99 10.72 15.15
N THR A 139 18.18 12.03 15.21
CA THR A 139 17.89 12.84 16.42
C THR A 139 16.47 13.37 16.41
N LYS A 140 15.91 13.64 15.23
CA LYS A 140 14.58 14.20 15.09
C LYS A 140 13.85 13.57 13.89
N THR A 141 12.57 13.21 14.09
CA THR A 141 11.69 12.76 13.01
C THR A 141 10.56 13.76 12.83
N ILE A 142 10.29 14.14 11.59
CA ILE A 142 9.21 15.08 11.24
C ILE A 142 8.32 14.40 10.20
N ILE A 143 7.01 14.42 10.45
CA ILE A 143 6.00 13.83 9.55
C ILE A 143 5.08 14.95 9.04
N GLU A 144 4.81 14.95 7.74
CA GLU A 144 3.81 15.83 7.19
C GLU A 144 2.40 15.37 7.56
N VAL A 145 1.62 16.29 8.11
CA VAL A 145 0.19 16.08 8.44
C VAL A 145 -0.69 16.98 7.60
N ALA A 146 -1.97 16.66 7.49
CA ALA A 146 -2.94 17.55 6.88
C ALA A 146 -3.17 18.78 7.78
N ALA A 147 -3.15 19.96 7.18
CA ALA A 147 -3.43 21.22 7.91
C ALA A 147 -4.87 21.29 8.43
N PHE A 148 -5.76 20.54 7.81
CA PHE A 148 -7.18 20.52 8.12
C PHE A 148 -7.61 19.09 8.46
N ASP A 149 -7.85 18.85 9.74
CA ASP A 149 -8.82 17.87 10.12
C ASP A 149 -10.19 18.58 10.10
N ILE A 150 -10.81 18.61 8.92
CA ILE A 150 -12.12 19.27 8.70
C ILE A 150 -13.13 18.74 9.72
N GLN A 151 -13.01 17.50 10.12
CA GLN A 151 -13.91 16.87 11.08
C GLN A 151 -13.66 17.36 12.50
N LYS A 152 -12.40 17.50 12.92
CA LYS A 152 -12.04 18.10 14.22
C LYS A 152 -12.45 19.56 14.33
N ILE A 153 -12.22 20.35 13.28
CA ILE A 153 -12.60 21.77 13.27
C ILE A 153 -14.11 21.94 13.43
N LYS A 154 -14.90 21.03 12.85
CA LYS A 154 -16.36 21.09 12.90
C LYS A 154 -16.95 20.56 14.19
N ALA A 155 -16.37 19.54 14.76
CA ALA A 155 -16.86 18.95 16.01
C ALA A 155 -16.49 19.78 17.25
N ASN A 156 -15.72 20.85 17.09
CA ASN A 156 -15.17 21.66 18.21
C ASN A 156 -14.54 20.78 19.31
N GLY A 157 -13.96 19.63 18.95
CA GLY A 157 -13.40 18.68 19.90
C GLY A 157 -12.60 17.57 19.26
N ASP A 158 -12.08 16.67 20.08
CA ASP A 158 -11.32 15.50 19.65
C ASP A 158 -12.23 14.39 19.15
N ILE A 159 -12.18 14.14 17.83
CA ILE A 159 -12.88 13.05 17.17
C ILE A 159 -12.01 11.79 17.23
N LYS A 160 -12.60 10.65 17.58
CA LYS A 160 -11.92 9.37 17.73
C LYS A 160 -12.43 8.33 16.72
N GLY A 161 -11.55 7.51 16.22
CA GLY A 161 -11.71 6.33 15.35
C GLY A 161 -13.07 6.09 14.67
N LYS A 162 -14.12 5.76 15.42
CA LYS A 162 -15.46 5.47 14.90
C LYS A 162 -16.14 6.71 14.35
N GLU A 163 -16.02 7.83 15.03
CA GLU A 163 -16.65 9.11 14.67
C GLU A 163 -16.15 9.64 13.33
N TYR A 164 -14.90 9.33 12.95
CA TYR A 164 -14.41 9.59 11.59
C TYR A 164 -15.09 8.75 10.51
N GLN A 165 -15.73 7.64 10.86
CA GLN A 165 -16.51 6.82 9.92
C GLN A 165 -17.97 7.30 9.83
N ASP A 166 -18.45 7.85 10.90
CA ASP A 166 -19.79 8.46 11.03
C ASP A 166 -19.77 9.97 10.72
N GLY A 167 -18.56 10.52 10.46
CA GLY A 167 -18.31 11.92 10.25
C GLY A 167 -19.12 12.57 9.14
N ASP A 168 -18.68 13.68 8.58
CA ASP A 168 -19.33 14.58 7.60
C ASP A 168 -20.29 13.99 6.57
N GLN A 169 -20.48 12.68 6.59
CA GLN A 169 -21.33 11.92 5.65
C GLN A 169 -22.76 11.74 6.16
N LEU A 170 -23.02 12.07 7.42
CA LEU A 170 -24.32 11.89 8.06
C LEU A 170 -25.03 13.22 8.27
N GLY A 171 -25.96 13.53 7.41
CA GLY A 171 -26.96 14.58 7.63
C GLY A 171 -26.51 16.02 7.38
N PHE A 172 -25.63 16.27 6.46
CA PHE A 172 -24.85 17.48 6.40
C PHE A 172 -25.08 18.36 5.15
N TRP A 173 -25.27 19.63 5.30
CA TRP A 173 -25.19 20.56 4.18
C TRP A 173 -23.81 20.60 3.51
N ASN A 174 -22.79 20.10 4.15
CA ASN A 174 -21.44 19.97 3.64
C ASN A 174 -21.16 18.70 2.82
N LEU A 175 -21.98 17.65 2.89
CA LEU A 175 -21.84 16.51 1.98
C LEU A 175 -21.95 16.97 0.53
N ARG A 176 -22.82 17.93 0.27
CA ARG A 176 -23.00 18.55 -1.03
C ARG A 176 -21.72 19.30 -1.43
N GLU A 177 -21.23 20.19 -0.60
CA GLU A 177 -20.00 20.96 -0.85
C GLU A 177 -18.79 20.04 -0.97
N TYR A 178 -18.72 19.01 -0.16
CA TYR A 178 -17.67 18.02 -0.25
C TYR A 178 -17.67 17.28 -1.61
N VAL A 179 -18.83 16.84 -2.12
CA VAL A 179 -18.95 16.21 -3.43
C VAL A 179 -18.60 17.20 -4.54
N PHE A 180 -19.04 18.45 -4.43
CA PHE A 180 -18.68 19.51 -5.37
C PHE A 180 -17.17 19.76 -5.39
N HIS A 181 -16.56 19.90 -4.23
CA HIS A 181 -15.10 20.06 -4.11
C HIS A 181 -14.33 18.87 -4.70
N ARG A 182 -14.77 17.64 -4.40
CA ARG A 182 -14.17 16.42 -4.97
C ARG A 182 -14.18 16.42 -6.50
N ASP A 183 -15.27 16.88 -7.06
CA ASP A 183 -15.54 16.91 -8.49
C ASP A 183 -15.09 18.22 -9.15
N ASN A 184 -14.29 19.04 -8.41
CA ASN A 184 -13.76 20.34 -8.82
C ASN A 184 -14.83 21.33 -9.26
N HIS A 185 -16.01 21.32 -8.62
CA HIS A 185 -17.16 22.17 -8.95
C HIS A 185 -17.55 22.10 -10.44
N ARG A 186 -17.45 20.90 -11.05
CA ARG A 186 -17.76 20.67 -12.46
C ARG A 186 -18.69 19.48 -12.63
N CYS A 187 -19.55 19.57 -13.64
CA CYS A 187 -20.37 18.45 -14.05
C CYS A 187 -19.49 17.28 -14.52
N GLN A 188 -19.72 16.09 -13.97
CA GLN A 188 -18.95 14.87 -14.27
C GLN A 188 -19.58 14.01 -15.36
N HIS A 189 -20.68 14.44 -15.98
CA HIS A 189 -21.28 13.74 -17.10
C HIS A 189 -20.34 13.81 -18.32
N PRO A 190 -19.95 12.68 -18.94
CA PRO A 190 -18.98 12.67 -20.04
C PRO A 190 -19.42 13.52 -21.23
N ASP A 191 -20.73 13.49 -21.57
CA ASP A 191 -21.31 14.22 -22.69
C ASP A 191 -21.95 15.54 -22.27
N CYS A 192 -21.41 16.21 -21.25
CA CYS A 192 -21.93 17.47 -20.78
C CYS A 192 -21.72 18.61 -21.80
N LYS A 193 -22.81 19.05 -22.43
CA LYS A 193 -22.82 20.17 -23.39
C LYS A 193 -23.05 21.55 -22.74
N ASN A 194 -23.01 21.63 -21.42
CA ASN A 194 -23.24 22.90 -20.73
C ASN A 194 -22.01 23.79 -20.79
N LYS A 195 -22.06 24.86 -21.56
CA LYS A 195 -20.96 25.83 -21.79
C LYS A 195 -20.97 27.02 -20.79
N PHE A 196 -21.91 27.06 -19.85
CA PHE A 196 -21.93 28.14 -18.85
C PHE A 196 -20.67 28.13 -17.99
N LYS A 197 -20.10 29.32 -17.77
CA LYS A 197 -18.91 29.47 -16.92
C LYS A 197 -19.17 29.05 -15.47
N ASN A 198 -20.38 29.34 -14.96
CA ASN A 198 -20.87 28.99 -13.62
C ASN A 198 -22.19 28.23 -13.73
N PRO A 199 -22.20 26.94 -14.04
CA PRO A 199 -23.44 26.16 -14.12
C PRO A 199 -24.00 25.89 -12.74
N ILE A 200 -25.33 25.88 -12.62
CA ILE A 200 -25.99 25.40 -11.39
C ILE A 200 -25.70 23.90 -11.27
N LEU A 201 -25.11 23.50 -10.14
CA LEU A 201 -24.71 22.14 -9.86
C LEU A 201 -25.65 21.46 -8.87
N GLN A 202 -25.89 20.19 -9.09
CA GLN A 202 -26.71 19.31 -8.27
C GLN A 202 -25.99 17.99 -7.99
N ILE A 203 -26.37 17.33 -6.89
CA ILE A 203 -25.85 16.01 -6.54
C ILE A 203 -26.80 14.93 -7.09
N HIS A 204 -26.21 13.96 -7.78
CA HIS A 204 -26.90 12.78 -8.29
C HIS A 204 -26.48 11.52 -7.56
N HIS A 205 -27.45 10.66 -7.18
CA HIS A 205 -27.19 9.33 -6.66
C HIS A 205 -26.91 8.36 -7.80
N ILE A 206 -25.69 7.90 -7.93
CA ILE A 206 -25.23 6.97 -8.97
C ILE A 206 -26.08 5.69 -8.99
N GLY A 207 -26.48 5.22 -7.82
CA GLY A 207 -27.32 4.02 -7.67
C GLY A 207 -28.83 4.27 -7.79
N PHE A 208 -29.29 5.45 -8.18
CA PHE A 208 -30.71 5.81 -8.23
C PHE A 208 -31.56 4.82 -9.05
N TRP A 209 -31.06 4.39 -10.19
CA TRP A 209 -31.73 3.43 -11.10
C TRP A 209 -31.96 2.03 -10.50
N LYS A 210 -31.21 1.67 -9.47
CA LYS A 210 -31.35 0.41 -8.70
C LYS A 210 -31.88 0.63 -7.28
N LYS A 211 -32.51 1.78 -7.03
CA LYS A 211 -33.10 2.18 -5.74
C LYS A 211 -32.07 2.38 -4.59
N ASP A 212 -30.78 2.53 -4.91
CA ASP A 212 -29.75 2.88 -3.92
C ASP A 212 -29.70 4.41 -3.78
N ARG A 213 -30.35 4.92 -2.74
CA ARG A 213 -30.42 6.36 -2.39
C ARG A 213 -29.55 6.70 -1.17
N THR A 214 -28.55 5.89 -0.89
CA THR A 214 -27.66 6.14 0.24
C THR A 214 -26.76 7.34 -0.04
N ASP A 215 -26.63 8.23 0.95
CA ASP A 215 -25.80 9.44 0.89
C ASP A 215 -24.30 9.17 1.10
N ARG A 216 -23.87 7.92 0.93
CA ARG A 216 -22.44 7.62 0.94
C ARG A 216 -21.74 8.34 -0.22
N PRO A 217 -20.62 9.01 0.00
CA PRO A 217 -19.91 9.78 -1.03
C PRO A 217 -19.60 9.00 -2.31
N GLY A 218 -19.35 7.70 -2.21
CA GLY A 218 -19.12 6.82 -3.37
C GLY A 218 -20.36 6.54 -4.23
N ASN A 219 -21.55 6.94 -3.74
CA ASN A 219 -22.82 6.86 -4.47
C ASN A 219 -23.27 8.22 -5.01
N LEU A 220 -22.52 9.28 -4.75
CA LEU A 220 -22.87 10.66 -5.12
C LEU A 220 -21.90 11.18 -6.18
N ILE A 221 -22.42 12.00 -7.10
CA ILE A 221 -21.63 12.66 -8.14
C ILE A 221 -22.24 13.99 -8.54
N THR A 222 -21.39 14.95 -8.93
CA THR A 222 -21.81 16.30 -9.33
C THR A 222 -22.29 16.31 -10.78
N LEU A 223 -23.50 16.82 -11.01
CA LEU A 223 -24.07 17.08 -12.32
C LEU A 223 -24.60 18.51 -12.41
N CYS A 224 -24.66 19.08 -13.61
CA CYS A 224 -25.37 20.33 -13.84
C CYS A 224 -26.85 20.08 -14.09
N THR A 225 -27.68 21.09 -13.96
CA THR A 225 -29.14 21.02 -14.16
C THR A 225 -29.54 20.53 -15.56
N LYS A 226 -28.71 20.80 -16.58
CA LYS A 226 -28.94 20.29 -17.94
C LYS A 226 -28.71 18.78 -18.08
N CYS A 227 -27.83 18.20 -17.28
CA CYS A 227 -27.57 16.76 -17.28
C CYS A 227 -28.43 16.02 -16.26
N HIS A 228 -28.82 16.67 -15.17
CA HIS A 228 -29.61 16.08 -14.09
C HIS A 228 -31.11 16.35 -14.29
N THR A 229 -31.69 15.75 -15.32
CA THR A 229 -33.11 15.92 -15.68
C THR A 229 -33.90 14.64 -15.44
N PRO A 230 -35.22 14.71 -15.20
CA PRO A 230 -36.07 13.53 -15.04
C PRO A 230 -36.01 12.58 -16.25
N SER A 231 -35.87 13.10 -17.46
CA SER A 231 -35.73 12.30 -18.70
C SER A 231 -34.46 11.44 -18.69
N ASN A 232 -33.36 11.96 -18.17
CA ASN A 232 -32.09 11.23 -18.09
C ASN A 232 -32.10 10.10 -17.05
N HIS A 233 -33.04 10.10 -16.11
CA HIS A 233 -33.22 9.03 -15.14
C HIS A 233 -34.07 7.84 -15.68
N LYS A 234 -34.81 8.02 -16.78
CA LYS A 234 -35.63 6.94 -17.38
C LYS A 234 -34.77 5.87 -18.04
N LYS A 235 -35.33 4.68 -18.30
CA LYS A 235 -34.62 3.51 -18.87
C LYS A 235 -33.79 3.79 -20.15
N LYS A 236 -34.14 4.78 -20.94
CA LYS A 236 -33.38 5.20 -22.13
C LYS A 236 -32.50 6.43 -21.89
N GLY A 237 -32.51 7.00 -20.68
CA GLY A 237 -31.74 8.19 -20.36
C GLY A 237 -30.28 7.89 -20.01
N SER A 238 -29.43 8.89 -20.16
CA SER A 238 -27.98 8.76 -19.98
C SER A 238 -27.51 8.42 -18.56
N LEU A 239 -28.34 8.66 -17.54
CA LEU A 239 -28.04 8.34 -16.15
C LEU A 239 -28.52 6.95 -15.74
N PHE A 240 -29.35 6.28 -16.55
CA PHE A 240 -29.83 4.95 -16.23
C PHE A 240 -28.75 3.91 -16.48
N GLY A 241 -28.35 3.22 -15.42
CA GLY A 241 -27.27 2.21 -15.52
C GLY A 241 -25.86 2.80 -15.58
N TRP A 242 -25.73 4.13 -15.56
CA TRP A 242 -24.43 4.78 -15.58
C TRP A 242 -23.61 4.45 -14.32
N LYS A 243 -22.35 4.06 -14.52
CA LYS A 243 -21.41 3.66 -13.44
C LYS A 243 -20.12 4.46 -13.56
N PRO A 244 -20.13 5.74 -13.20
CA PRO A 244 -18.92 6.55 -13.26
C PRO A 244 -17.84 6.04 -12.30
N LYS A 245 -16.58 6.26 -12.65
CA LYS A 245 -15.45 6.01 -11.76
C LYS A 245 -15.35 7.18 -10.77
N VAL A 246 -15.83 6.99 -9.57
CA VAL A 246 -15.72 7.99 -8.50
C VAL A 246 -14.35 7.88 -7.83
N LYS A 247 -13.69 9.02 -7.57
CA LYS A 247 -12.41 9.04 -6.84
C LYS A 247 -12.58 8.41 -5.45
N SER A 248 -11.62 7.58 -5.07
CA SER A 248 -11.64 6.88 -3.78
C SER A 248 -11.24 7.82 -2.63
N PHE A 249 -11.99 7.78 -1.51
CA PHE A 249 -11.72 8.55 -0.29
C PHE A 249 -10.68 7.94 0.64
N LYS A 250 -10.24 6.72 0.38
CA LYS A 250 -9.22 6.04 1.20
C LYS A 250 -7.96 6.88 1.41
N PRO A 251 -7.44 7.60 0.39
CA PRO A 251 -6.31 8.51 0.59
C PRO A 251 -6.63 9.66 1.55
N ALA A 252 -7.80 10.30 1.43
CA ALA A 252 -8.16 11.42 2.29
C ALA A 252 -8.29 11.00 3.76
N THR A 253 -9.00 9.90 4.04
CA THR A 253 -9.09 9.33 5.39
C THR A 253 -7.71 8.98 5.95
N PHE A 254 -6.81 8.44 5.12
CA PHE A 254 -5.45 8.16 5.54
C PHE A 254 -4.69 9.43 5.91
N MET A 255 -4.83 10.48 5.11
CA MET A 255 -4.12 11.74 5.31
C MET A 255 -4.56 12.46 6.59
N SER A 256 -5.84 12.48 6.90
CA SER A 256 -6.36 13.18 8.08
C SER A 256 -6.18 12.39 9.38
N MET A 257 -6.44 11.08 9.38
CA MET A 257 -6.47 10.28 10.61
C MET A 257 -5.13 9.58 10.90
N VAL A 258 -4.58 8.92 9.87
CA VAL A 258 -3.44 8.02 10.08
C VAL A 258 -2.16 8.80 10.28
N ARG A 259 -1.98 9.94 9.62
CA ARG A 259 -0.81 10.78 9.79
C ARG A 259 -0.71 11.32 11.22
N TRP A 260 -1.82 11.80 11.81
CA TRP A 260 -1.86 12.24 13.20
C TRP A 260 -1.59 11.09 14.17
N LYS A 261 -2.17 9.92 13.90
CA LYS A 261 -1.86 8.74 14.70
C LYS A 261 -0.38 8.35 14.62
N LEU A 262 0.28 8.51 13.46
CA LEU A 262 1.72 8.28 13.33
C LEU A 262 2.52 9.24 14.20
N VAL A 263 2.19 10.53 14.19
CA VAL A 263 2.85 11.55 15.01
C VAL A 263 2.71 11.22 16.48
N ASN A 264 1.49 10.90 16.93
CA ASN A 264 1.21 10.63 18.34
C ASN A 264 1.87 9.32 18.82
N ASP A 265 1.73 8.23 18.06
CA ASP A 265 2.29 6.92 18.45
C ASP A 265 3.82 6.88 18.44
N LEU A 266 4.47 7.69 17.58
CA LEU A 266 5.92 7.79 17.49
C LEU A 266 6.52 8.91 18.35
N GLY A 267 5.68 9.76 18.95
CA GLY A 267 6.14 10.93 19.73
C GLY A 267 7.01 11.87 18.91
N CYS A 268 6.72 12.05 17.61
CA CYS A 268 7.58 12.81 16.70
C CYS A 268 7.00 14.19 16.35
N ASN A 269 7.83 15.04 15.74
CA ASN A 269 7.40 16.36 15.29
C ASN A 269 6.53 16.25 14.02
N HIS A 270 5.79 17.29 13.72
CA HIS A 270 4.97 17.38 12.52
C HIS A 270 5.19 18.71 11.76
N THR A 271 4.82 18.71 10.50
CA THR A 271 4.73 19.89 9.64
C THR A 271 3.50 19.80 8.77
N TYR A 272 3.16 20.89 8.10
CA TYR A 272 1.95 20.97 7.29
C TYR A 272 2.29 21.01 5.80
N GLY A 273 1.41 20.44 4.96
CA GLY A 273 1.63 20.32 3.53
C GLY A 273 1.80 21.65 2.79
N HIS A 274 1.23 22.77 3.29
CA HIS A 274 1.44 24.09 2.69
C HIS A 274 2.88 24.57 2.94
N ILE A 275 3.46 24.32 4.12
CA ILE A 275 4.85 24.67 4.43
C ILE A 275 5.79 23.85 3.54
N THR A 276 5.58 22.54 3.44
CA THR A 276 6.35 21.66 2.55
C THR A 276 6.29 22.14 1.10
N LYS A 277 5.10 22.54 0.62
CA LYS A 277 4.91 23.06 -0.74
C LYS A 277 5.69 24.34 -0.96
N ASN A 278 5.62 25.31 -0.04
CA ASN A 278 6.30 26.59 -0.16
C ASN A 278 7.82 26.39 -0.17
N ASN A 279 8.38 25.64 0.79
CA ASN A 279 9.80 25.32 0.83
C ASN A 279 10.29 24.62 -0.44
N ARG A 280 9.47 23.70 -1.00
CA ARG A 280 9.82 23.02 -2.25
C ARG A 280 9.85 23.95 -3.45
N ILE A 281 8.92 24.91 -3.55
CA ILE A 281 8.87 25.92 -4.62
C ILE A 281 10.09 26.86 -4.50
N GLU A 282 10.39 27.34 -3.29
CA GLU A 282 11.54 28.19 -3.00
C GLU A 282 12.85 27.51 -3.44
N LEU A 283 13.00 26.23 -3.14
CA LEU A 283 14.16 25.43 -3.54
C LEU A 283 14.12 24.99 -5.02
N LYS A 284 13.12 25.38 -5.79
CA LYS A 284 12.92 25.00 -7.21
C LYS A 284 12.96 23.49 -7.46
N LEU A 285 12.49 22.69 -6.48
CA LEU A 285 12.49 21.24 -6.59
C LEU A 285 11.19 20.73 -7.26
N PRO A 286 11.29 19.73 -8.15
CA PRO A 286 10.11 19.11 -8.75
C PRO A 286 9.28 18.37 -7.69
N LYS A 287 7.98 18.26 -7.92
CA LYS A 287 7.07 17.57 -7.00
C LYS A 287 7.29 16.06 -7.05
N THR A 288 7.98 15.54 -6.05
CA THR A 288 8.17 14.10 -5.81
C THR A 288 8.09 13.82 -4.31
N HIS A 289 7.74 12.61 -3.93
CA HIS A 289 7.63 12.26 -2.50
C HIS A 289 8.95 12.39 -1.75
N PHE A 290 10.08 12.10 -2.37
CA PHE A 290 11.39 12.25 -1.73
C PHE A 290 11.86 13.72 -1.63
N ASN A 291 11.46 14.59 -2.57
CA ASN A 291 11.72 16.04 -2.46
C ASN A 291 10.84 16.69 -1.39
N ASP A 292 9.57 16.29 -1.31
CA ASP A 292 8.70 16.73 -0.24
C ASP A 292 9.27 16.27 1.13
N ALA A 293 9.76 15.03 1.24
CA ALA A 293 10.41 14.53 2.45
C ALA A 293 11.69 15.30 2.81
N PHE A 294 12.48 15.74 1.82
CA PHE A 294 13.63 16.59 2.04
C PHE A 294 13.23 17.95 2.64
N CYS A 295 12.21 18.59 2.12
CA CYS A 295 11.66 19.83 2.66
C CYS A 295 11.09 19.64 4.08
N ILE A 296 10.43 18.50 4.34
CA ILE A 296 9.93 18.13 5.68
C ILE A 296 11.09 17.99 6.68
N ALA A 297 12.23 17.46 6.24
CA ALA A 297 13.44 17.38 7.07
C ALA A 297 14.18 18.71 7.27
N ASN A 298 13.58 19.84 6.87
CA ASN A 298 14.20 21.16 6.86
C ASN A 298 15.43 21.25 5.96
N GLY A 299 15.44 20.48 4.87
CA GLY A 299 16.50 20.54 3.88
C GLY A 299 16.51 21.89 3.14
N LYS A 300 17.71 22.42 2.89
CA LYS A 300 17.95 23.70 2.19
C LYS A 300 19.07 23.55 1.14
N HIS A 301 20.29 23.77 1.54
CA HIS A 301 21.47 23.80 0.67
C HIS A 301 22.31 22.52 0.76
N GLN A 302 21.86 21.51 1.47
CA GLN A 302 22.61 20.28 1.63
C GLN A 302 22.80 19.54 0.29
N LYS A 303 23.98 18.98 0.10
CA LYS A 303 24.26 18.15 -1.07
C LYS A 303 23.29 16.97 -1.11
N ARG A 304 22.51 16.86 -2.20
CA ARG A 304 21.51 15.81 -2.39
C ARG A 304 22.16 14.46 -2.69
N THR A 305 21.50 13.39 -2.27
CA THR A 305 21.87 12.01 -2.61
C THR A 305 20.91 11.43 -3.66
N ASN A 306 21.36 10.41 -4.40
CA ASN A 306 20.50 9.73 -5.35
C ASN A 306 19.37 9.01 -4.63
N PRO A 307 18.10 9.26 -5.00
CA PRO A 307 16.97 8.68 -4.31
C PRO A 307 16.87 7.17 -4.55
N LEU A 308 16.51 6.43 -3.51
CA LEU A 308 16.30 5.00 -3.55
C LEU A 308 14.81 4.68 -3.73
N PHE A 309 14.47 3.94 -4.78
CA PHE A 309 13.10 3.50 -5.01
C PHE A 309 12.89 2.10 -4.47
N LEU A 310 11.97 1.98 -3.53
CA LEU A 310 11.64 0.73 -2.85
C LEU A 310 10.20 0.32 -3.16
N ARG A 311 9.97 -0.97 -3.32
CA ARG A 311 8.63 -1.52 -3.46
C ARG A 311 8.36 -2.55 -2.36
N GLN A 312 7.30 -2.33 -1.59
CA GLN A 312 6.90 -3.29 -0.58
C GLN A 312 6.37 -4.57 -1.23
N LYS A 313 6.93 -5.71 -0.87
CA LYS A 313 6.52 -7.03 -1.34
C LYS A 313 5.76 -7.77 -0.25
N ARG A 314 4.72 -8.49 -0.68
CA ARG A 314 4.02 -9.40 0.22
C ARG A 314 4.87 -10.63 0.46
N LYS A 315 5.14 -10.93 1.72
CA LYS A 315 5.73 -12.21 2.11
C LYS A 315 4.62 -13.25 2.30
N ASN A 316 4.77 -14.40 1.65
CA ASN A 316 3.86 -15.51 1.81
C ASN A 316 4.42 -16.50 2.83
N ASN A 317 3.73 -16.68 3.95
CA ASN A 317 4.14 -17.63 5.01
C ASN A 317 4.14 -19.10 4.58
N ARG A 318 3.72 -19.41 3.36
CA ARG A 318 3.61 -20.77 2.83
C ARG A 318 4.63 -21.09 1.75
N CYS A 319 5.70 -20.32 1.67
CA CYS A 319 6.76 -20.48 0.69
C CYS A 319 6.32 -20.39 -0.80
N LEU A 320 5.12 -19.85 -1.03
CA LEU A 320 4.62 -19.59 -2.38
C LEU A 320 4.18 -18.13 -2.48
N GLU A 321 4.62 -17.43 -3.51
CA GLU A 321 4.23 -16.05 -3.74
C GLU A 321 2.78 -15.94 -4.21
N LYS A 322 2.33 -16.90 -5.02
CA LYS A 322 0.97 -16.99 -5.57
C LYS A 322 0.37 -18.37 -5.23
N PHE A 323 -0.97 -18.43 -5.24
CA PHE A 323 -1.64 -19.71 -5.27
C PHE A 323 -1.34 -20.37 -6.59
N TYR A 324 -0.86 -21.59 -6.53
CA TYR A 324 -0.66 -22.39 -7.72
C TYR A 324 -2.02 -22.87 -8.24
N ASP A 325 -2.32 -22.60 -9.48
CA ASP A 325 -3.52 -23.09 -10.16
C ASP A 325 -3.17 -23.65 -11.55
N ALA A 326 -4.00 -24.57 -12.03
CA ALA A 326 -3.81 -25.13 -13.36
C ALA A 326 -4.02 -24.03 -14.42
N LYS A 327 -3.17 -24.03 -15.41
CA LYS A 327 -3.42 -23.29 -16.64
C LYS A 327 -4.27 -24.14 -17.56
N VAL A 328 -5.29 -23.55 -18.12
CA VAL A 328 -6.24 -24.16 -19.05
C VAL A 328 -6.36 -23.27 -20.28
N PHE A 329 -6.82 -23.86 -21.35
CA PHE A 329 -7.09 -23.14 -22.59
C PHE A 329 -8.50 -22.55 -22.56
N ASP A 330 -8.65 -21.27 -22.81
CA ASP A 330 -9.98 -20.63 -22.96
C ASP A 330 -10.43 -20.75 -24.42
N THR A 331 -11.47 -21.57 -24.67
CA THR A 331 -11.97 -21.83 -26.02
C THR A 331 -12.65 -20.64 -26.70
N ARG A 332 -12.85 -19.53 -25.98
CA ARG A 332 -13.42 -18.30 -26.55
C ARG A 332 -12.34 -17.37 -27.11
N THR A 333 -11.17 -17.35 -26.48
CA THR A 333 -10.11 -16.38 -26.77
C THR A 333 -8.84 -17.04 -27.29
N ASP A 334 -8.83 -18.37 -27.36
CA ASP A 334 -7.67 -19.20 -27.72
C ASP A 334 -6.40 -18.90 -26.91
N MET A 335 -6.58 -18.36 -25.69
CA MET A 335 -5.47 -18.03 -24.82
C MET A 335 -5.36 -18.97 -23.63
N VAL A 336 -4.13 -19.14 -23.15
CA VAL A 336 -3.84 -19.89 -21.91
C VAL A 336 -4.08 -19.01 -20.71
N VAL A 337 -5.11 -19.31 -19.93
CA VAL A 337 -5.51 -18.56 -18.75
C VAL A 337 -5.42 -19.40 -17.47
N SER A 338 -5.52 -18.76 -16.31
CA SER A 338 -5.61 -19.49 -15.05
C SER A 338 -6.93 -20.26 -14.97
N GLY A 339 -6.88 -21.50 -14.53
CA GLY A 339 -8.08 -22.31 -14.33
C GLY A 339 -9.04 -21.74 -13.28
N SER A 340 -8.57 -20.83 -12.41
CA SER A 340 -9.41 -20.07 -11.47
C SER A 340 -10.31 -19.07 -12.17
N ASP A 341 -9.85 -18.46 -13.25
CA ASP A 341 -10.57 -17.41 -13.98
C ASP A 341 -11.78 -18.00 -14.72
N LEU A 342 -11.63 -19.23 -15.20
CA LEU A 342 -12.72 -19.99 -15.85
C LEU A 342 -13.48 -20.90 -14.89
N ASN A 343 -13.35 -20.71 -13.58
CA ASN A 343 -14.02 -21.52 -12.58
C ASN A 343 -14.80 -20.64 -11.60
N ASN A 344 -16.09 -20.49 -11.83
CA ASN A 344 -16.99 -19.75 -10.94
C ASN A 344 -17.26 -20.45 -9.60
N GLY A 345 -16.56 -21.55 -9.31
CA GLY A 345 -16.79 -22.34 -8.11
C GLY A 345 -18.03 -23.24 -8.22
N ARG A 346 -18.55 -23.66 -7.08
CA ARG A 346 -19.80 -24.44 -7.03
C ARG A 346 -20.98 -23.50 -7.32
N ARG A 347 -21.97 -23.95 -8.10
CA ARG A 347 -23.24 -23.25 -8.30
C ARG A 347 -23.76 -22.76 -6.94
N THR A 348 -23.76 -21.45 -6.73
CA THR A 348 -24.48 -20.86 -5.61
C THR A 348 -25.94 -20.73 -6.00
N ARG A 349 -26.87 -20.97 -5.08
CA ARG A 349 -28.31 -20.74 -5.28
C ARG A 349 -28.61 -19.29 -5.66
N ASN A 350 -27.68 -18.39 -5.43
CA ASN A 350 -27.79 -16.96 -5.73
C ASN A 350 -27.40 -16.70 -7.19
N LYS A 351 -28.38 -16.81 -8.09
CA LYS A 351 -28.25 -16.57 -9.54
C LYS A 351 -27.78 -15.14 -9.91
N ASN A 352 -27.79 -14.23 -8.95
CA ASN A 352 -27.51 -12.81 -9.21
C ASN A 352 -26.03 -12.41 -9.09
N LEU A 353 -25.14 -13.32 -8.70
CA LEU A 353 -23.73 -13.01 -8.48
C LEU A 353 -22.80 -13.38 -9.64
N ASN A 354 -23.19 -14.39 -10.44
CA ASN A 354 -22.48 -14.78 -11.65
C ASN A 354 -23.46 -15.34 -12.65
N SER A 355 -23.67 -14.66 -13.73
CA SER A 355 -24.63 -15.00 -14.77
C SER A 355 -24.21 -16.20 -15.60
N GLU A 356 -22.92 -16.56 -15.63
CA GLU A 356 -22.41 -17.58 -16.53
C GLU A 356 -21.47 -18.60 -15.82
N ASP A 357 -21.64 -19.88 -16.17
CA ASP A 357 -20.71 -20.95 -15.78
C ASP A 357 -19.59 -21.04 -16.82
N LEU A 358 -18.46 -20.40 -16.53
CA LEU A 358 -17.30 -20.36 -17.40
C LEU A 358 -16.58 -21.72 -17.52
N ARG A 359 -17.01 -22.76 -16.81
CA ARG A 359 -16.42 -24.11 -16.90
C ARG A 359 -16.58 -24.70 -18.31
N LYS A 360 -17.65 -24.38 -19.00
CA LYS A 360 -17.93 -24.88 -20.37
C LYS A 360 -16.86 -24.42 -21.38
N TYR A 361 -16.21 -23.28 -21.13
CA TYR A 361 -15.17 -22.71 -21.98
C TYR A 361 -13.77 -23.19 -21.64
N ARG A 362 -13.65 -24.06 -20.64
CA ARG A 362 -12.39 -24.66 -20.25
C ARG A 362 -12.02 -25.79 -21.16
N GLY A 363 -11.16 -25.55 -22.14
CA GLY A 363 -10.58 -26.55 -23.01
C GLY A 363 -9.58 -27.46 -22.26
N PHE A 364 -8.58 -27.96 -22.95
CA PHE A 364 -7.66 -28.92 -22.36
C PHE A 364 -6.73 -28.26 -21.29
N LYS A 365 -6.31 -29.08 -20.36
CA LYS A 365 -5.49 -28.65 -19.24
C LYS A 365 -4.02 -28.64 -19.64
N LYS A 366 -3.39 -27.46 -19.57
CA LYS A 366 -1.97 -27.28 -19.92
C LYS A 366 -0.99 -27.65 -18.81
N SER A 367 -1.42 -27.60 -17.54
CA SER A 367 -0.58 -27.93 -16.40
C SER A 367 -1.38 -28.53 -15.25
N HIS A 368 -0.72 -29.37 -14.44
CA HIS A 368 -1.30 -29.82 -13.19
C HIS A 368 -1.34 -28.69 -12.16
N GLY A 369 -2.53 -28.18 -11.88
CA GLY A 369 -2.75 -27.18 -10.84
C GLY A 369 -3.11 -27.81 -9.51
N ARG A 370 -2.77 -27.13 -8.43
CA ARG A 370 -3.22 -27.47 -7.07
C ARG A 370 -4.27 -26.50 -6.61
N ARG A 371 -5.45 -27.01 -6.29
CA ARG A 371 -6.54 -26.20 -5.70
C ARG A 371 -6.39 -25.98 -4.20
N GLN A 372 -5.42 -26.63 -3.56
CA GLN A 372 -5.19 -26.53 -2.13
C GLN A 372 -3.92 -25.76 -1.85
N ILE A 373 -4.02 -24.82 -0.93
CA ILE A 373 -2.86 -24.10 -0.40
C ILE A 373 -2.07 -25.07 0.46
N ARG A 374 -0.75 -25.18 0.24
CA ARG A 374 0.14 -25.94 1.11
C ARG A 374 -0.02 -25.44 2.56
N LYS A 375 -0.21 -26.36 3.49
CA LYS A 375 -0.28 -26.05 4.92
C LYS A 375 1.10 -25.98 5.56
N GLN A 376 2.06 -26.71 5.01
CA GLN A 376 3.42 -26.81 5.53
C GLN A 376 4.15 -25.45 5.36
N ARG A 377 4.86 -25.05 6.41
CA ARG A 377 5.74 -23.88 6.42
C ARG A 377 7.18 -24.37 6.35
N TYR A 378 8.01 -23.58 5.69
CA TYR A 378 9.43 -23.82 5.55
C TYR A 378 10.21 -22.62 6.11
N SER A 379 11.45 -22.83 6.53
CA SER A 379 12.33 -21.80 7.07
C SER A 379 12.63 -20.70 6.04
N ILE A 380 12.98 -21.12 4.83
CA ILE A 380 13.26 -20.19 3.73
C ILE A 380 11.97 -19.89 2.96
N ARG A 381 11.75 -18.64 2.63
CA ARG A 381 10.53 -18.13 1.99
C ARG A 381 10.84 -17.31 0.75
N PRO A 382 9.89 -17.12 -0.18
CA PRO A 382 10.09 -16.23 -1.31
C PRO A 382 10.56 -14.84 -0.88
N HIS A 383 11.52 -14.30 -1.61
CA HIS A 383 12.22 -13.05 -1.37
C HIS A 383 13.22 -13.05 -0.20
N ASP A 384 13.49 -14.19 0.43
CA ASP A 384 14.62 -14.28 1.34
C ASP A 384 15.93 -14.25 0.55
N ILE A 385 16.97 -13.70 1.15
CA ILE A 385 18.33 -13.72 0.61
C ILE A 385 19.07 -14.88 1.22
N VAL A 386 19.73 -15.62 0.37
CA VAL A 386 20.47 -16.82 0.71
C VAL A 386 21.84 -16.82 0.01
N GLU A 387 22.76 -17.56 0.56
CA GLU A 387 24.10 -17.76 0.01
C GLU A 387 24.27 -19.24 -0.38
N LEU A 388 24.82 -19.47 -1.55
CA LEU A 388 25.21 -20.78 -2.05
C LEU A 388 26.60 -20.65 -2.68
N ASN A 389 27.58 -21.41 -2.20
CA ASN A 389 28.95 -21.41 -2.69
C ASN A 389 29.57 -19.99 -2.81
N GLY A 390 29.38 -19.15 -1.78
CA GLY A 390 29.89 -17.77 -1.74
C GLY A 390 29.07 -16.76 -2.57
N SER A 391 28.14 -17.21 -3.40
CA SER A 391 27.28 -16.35 -4.22
C SER A 391 25.94 -16.07 -3.55
N ILE A 392 25.44 -14.83 -3.70
CA ILE A 392 24.20 -14.36 -3.07
C ILE A 392 23.04 -14.48 -4.04
N TYR A 393 22.00 -15.17 -3.64
CA TYR A 393 20.79 -15.40 -4.41
C TYR A 393 19.54 -14.94 -3.66
N LYS A 394 18.48 -14.77 -4.42
CA LYS A 394 17.16 -14.50 -3.89
C LYS A 394 16.25 -15.72 -4.06
N ALA A 395 15.66 -16.17 -2.97
CA ALA A 395 14.74 -17.29 -2.96
C ALA A 395 13.44 -16.98 -3.73
N VAL A 396 13.06 -17.87 -4.63
CA VAL A 396 11.77 -17.84 -5.36
C VAL A 396 10.74 -18.73 -4.66
N GLY A 397 11.17 -19.92 -4.23
CA GLY A 397 10.28 -20.85 -3.54
C GLY A 397 10.94 -22.20 -3.31
N VAL A 398 10.31 -23.00 -2.47
CA VAL A 398 10.79 -24.32 -2.05
C VAL A 398 10.08 -25.41 -2.85
N GLN A 399 10.83 -26.40 -3.28
CA GLN A 399 10.36 -27.55 -4.07
C GLN A 399 10.53 -28.84 -3.27
N ASN A 400 9.95 -29.93 -3.77
CA ASN A 400 10.10 -31.29 -3.24
C ASN A 400 9.97 -31.35 -1.71
N LYS A 401 8.83 -30.91 -1.18
CA LYS A 401 8.51 -30.87 0.28
C LYS A 401 9.54 -30.13 1.14
N GLY A 402 10.35 -29.24 0.57
CA GLY A 402 11.34 -28.46 1.31
C GLY A 402 12.79 -28.89 1.10
N ALA A 403 13.03 -29.95 0.33
CA ALA A 403 14.39 -30.43 0.10
C ALA A 403 15.21 -29.50 -0.81
N TYR A 404 14.56 -28.83 -1.77
CA TYR A 404 15.23 -27.95 -2.72
C TYR A 404 14.70 -26.54 -2.67
N LEU A 405 15.57 -25.57 -2.89
CA LEU A 405 15.27 -24.16 -3.07
C LEU A 405 15.49 -23.74 -4.51
N LYS A 406 14.49 -23.13 -5.13
CA LYS A 406 14.65 -22.44 -6.42
C LYS A 406 14.98 -20.98 -6.18
N MET A 407 15.98 -20.47 -6.87
CA MET A 407 16.49 -19.09 -6.81
C MET A 407 16.17 -18.30 -8.08
N THR A 408 16.42 -16.98 -8.05
CA THR A 408 16.02 -16.06 -9.13
C THR A 408 16.65 -16.37 -10.48
N ASP A 409 17.87 -16.81 -10.51
CA ASP A 409 18.66 -17.06 -11.73
C ASP A 409 18.43 -18.47 -12.30
N GLY A 410 17.30 -19.09 -11.93
CA GLY A 410 16.97 -20.45 -12.37
C GLY A 410 17.69 -21.55 -11.60
N VAL A 411 18.66 -21.19 -10.77
CA VAL A 411 19.44 -22.14 -9.97
C VAL A 411 18.54 -22.82 -8.94
N THR A 412 18.70 -24.12 -8.82
CA THR A 412 18.01 -24.95 -7.81
C THR A 412 19.05 -25.75 -7.04
N ALA A 413 19.05 -25.63 -5.74
CA ALA A 413 20.01 -26.35 -4.88
C ALA A 413 19.32 -26.99 -3.68
N VAL A 414 19.99 -27.97 -3.07
CA VAL A 414 19.52 -28.62 -1.84
C VAL A 414 19.56 -27.61 -0.70
N VAL A 415 18.47 -27.51 0.07
CA VAL A 415 18.34 -26.53 1.16
C VAL A 415 19.43 -26.67 2.22
N LYS A 416 19.95 -27.88 2.44
CA LYS A 416 21.05 -28.14 3.40
C LYS A 416 22.34 -27.38 3.04
N ASN A 417 22.59 -27.13 1.75
CA ASN A 417 23.80 -26.47 1.25
C ASN A 417 23.64 -24.95 1.17
N ILE A 418 22.51 -24.44 1.61
CA ILE A 418 22.14 -23.03 1.47
C ILE A 418 22.17 -22.35 2.83
N LYS A 419 22.98 -21.31 2.93
CA LYS A 419 23.03 -20.45 4.09
C LYS A 419 21.97 -19.36 4.00
N TYR A 420 21.08 -19.28 4.98
CA TYR A 420 20.12 -18.19 5.08
C TYR A 420 20.83 -16.93 5.57
N ILE A 421 20.67 -15.82 4.82
CA ILE A 421 21.26 -14.55 5.21
C ILE A 421 20.19 -13.68 5.88
N ARG A 422 19.06 -13.41 5.19
CA ARG A 422 18.03 -12.53 5.73
C ARG A 422 16.72 -12.55 4.94
N THR A 423 15.70 -11.93 5.54
CA THR A 423 14.41 -11.66 4.91
C THR A 423 14.37 -10.25 4.33
N ILE A 424 13.90 -10.11 3.09
CA ILE A 424 13.64 -8.80 2.47
C ILE A 424 12.15 -8.47 2.59
N PHE A 425 11.84 -7.32 3.18
CA PHE A 425 10.49 -6.75 3.21
C PHE A 425 10.27 -5.69 2.12
N HIS A 426 11.35 -5.02 1.67
CA HIS A 426 11.34 -4.02 0.63
C HIS A 426 12.33 -4.42 -0.49
N GLN A 427 11.94 -4.23 -1.71
CA GLN A 427 12.77 -4.49 -2.89
C GLN A 427 13.16 -3.17 -3.53
N LYS A 428 14.45 -2.99 -3.81
CA LYS A 428 14.95 -1.89 -4.64
C LYS A 428 14.32 -2.03 -6.04
N THR A 429 13.72 -0.97 -6.54
CA THR A 429 13.25 -0.90 -7.92
C THR A 429 14.31 -0.14 -8.71
N LEU A 430 14.89 -0.77 -9.72
CA LEU A 430 15.70 -0.06 -10.71
C LEU A 430 14.74 0.81 -11.52
N MET A 431 15.03 2.10 -11.64
CA MET A 431 14.38 2.90 -12.67
C MET A 431 14.96 2.44 -14.00
N SER A 432 14.09 2.05 -14.92
CA SER A 432 14.44 2.11 -16.34
C SER A 432 14.78 3.59 -16.65
N ALA A 433 15.96 3.81 -17.14
CA ALA A 433 16.45 5.10 -17.60
C ALA A 433 15.50 5.73 -18.62
#